data_0c9a914657eb68edb15fc4c12eec02d7
#
_entry.id   0c9a914657eb68edb15fc4c12eec02d7
#
_cell.length_a   1.000
_cell.length_b   1.000
_cell.length_c   1.000
_cell.angle_alpha   90.00
_cell.angle_beta   90.00
_cell.angle_gamma   90.00
#
_symmetry.space_group_name_H-M   'P 1'
#
loop_
_entity.id
_entity.type
_entity.pdbx_description
1 polymer ?
#
loop_
_entity_poly.entity_id
_entity_poly.type
_entity_poly.pdbx_seq_one_letter_code
_entity_poly.pdbx_strand_id
1 'polypeptide(L)'
;VPEVTLQRYLDVRDADRIRVSPVVDGMPQRMIDNEYLAMLEKASPFKRLRIAIASALQWKAQTGMTSAQALKIFMQALREDAGNVAQTVMAANAPVLLERAMVQGKPAEGVMSSGQVAAVIGELQSCREVIDGIVAQAEARLRVLSPQAATEGVHV
;
A
#
# COMPACT_ATOMS: atom_id res chain seq x y z
N VAL A 1 -0.95 9.22 -10.11
CA VAL A 1 -0.45 7.83 -10.35
C VAL A 1 -0.42 7.61 -11.85
N PRO A 2 0.71 7.14 -12.42
CA PRO A 2 0.83 6.85 -13.84
C PRO A 2 -0.15 5.78 -14.32
N GLU A 3 -0.61 5.90 -15.56
CA GLU A 3 -1.59 4.99 -16.17
C GLU A 3 -1.16 3.52 -16.10
N VAL A 4 0.11 3.23 -16.38
CA VAL A 4 0.66 1.88 -16.31
C VAL A 4 0.51 1.24 -14.92
N THR A 5 0.59 2.04 -13.86
CA THR A 5 0.39 1.58 -12.48
C THR A 5 -1.09 1.38 -12.18
N LEU A 6 -1.95 2.30 -12.62
CA LEU A 6 -3.40 2.16 -12.47
C LEU A 6 -3.92 0.90 -13.18
N GLN A 7 -3.42 0.63 -14.39
CA GLN A 7 -3.77 -0.57 -15.13
C GLN A 7 -3.40 -1.85 -14.37
N ARG A 8 -2.25 -1.87 -13.69
CA ARG A 8 -1.85 -3.02 -12.85
C ARG A 8 -2.82 -3.28 -11.69
N TYR A 9 -3.45 -2.24 -11.13
CA TYR A 9 -4.51 -2.42 -10.13
C TYR A 9 -5.77 -3.01 -10.75
N LEU A 10 -6.16 -2.56 -11.94
CA LEU A 10 -7.33 -3.08 -12.66
C LEU A 10 -7.14 -4.52 -13.15
N ASP A 11 -5.90 -4.94 -13.38
CA ASP A 11 -5.57 -6.30 -13.80
C ASP A 11 -5.66 -7.33 -12.66
N VAL A 12 -5.78 -6.87 -11.40
CA VAL A 12 -6.00 -7.74 -10.25
C VAL A 12 -7.47 -8.18 -10.26
N ARG A 13 -7.73 -9.40 -10.67
CA ARG A 13 -9.10 -9.99 -10.75
C ARG A 13 -9.36 -11.04 -9.68
N ASP A 14 -8.34 -11.39 -8.91
CA ASP A 14 -8.37 -12.43 -7.90
C ASP A 14 -7.69 -11.93 -6.62
N ALA A 15 -8.32 -12.17 -5.48
CA ALA A 15 -7.76 -11.84 -4.17
C ALA A 15 -6.45 -12.61 -3.88
N ASP A 16 -6.25 -13.77 -4.49
CA ASP A 16 -5.01 -14.56 -4.38
C ASP A 16 -3.80 -13.86 -5.02
N ARG A 17 -4.04 -12.86 -5.88
CA ARG A 17 -3.00 -11.97 -6.41
C ARG A 17 -2.55 -10.91 -5.41
N ILE A 18 -3.16 -10.85 -4.23
CA ILE A 18 -2.80 -9.92 -3.16
C ILE A 18 -2.17 -10.72 -2.02
N ARG A 19 -0.86 -10.58 -1.88
CA ARG A 19 -0.05 -11.35 -0.93
C ARG A 19 0.25 -10.53 0.32
N VAL A 20 0.35 -11.23 1.45
CA VAL A 20 0.89 -10.65 2.69
C VAL A 20 2.36 -11.01 2.78
N SER A 21 3.24 -10.01 2.83
CA SER A 21 4.68 -10.26 2.89
C SER A 21 5.39 -9.23 3.77
N PRO A 22 6.35 -9.64 4.61
CA PRO A 22 7.15 -8.75 5.44
C PRO A 22 8.47 -8.33 4.76
N VAL A 23 8.70 -8.69 3.49
CA VAL A 23 10.02 -8.58 2.87
C VAL A 23 10.44 -7.15 2.53
N VAL A 24 9.51 -6.20 2.56
CA VAL A 24 9.79 -4.80 2.20
C VAL A 24 10.46 -4.05 3.35
N ASP A 25 9.80 -4.03 4.51
CA ASP A 25 10.23 -3.25 5.69
C ASP A 25 10.21 -4.06 7.00
N GLY A 26 10.00 -5.37 6.90
CA GLY A 26 9.91 -6.26 8.06
C GLY A 26 8.52 -6.36 8.67
N MET A 27 7.54 -5.57 8.20
CA MET A 27 6.15 -5.63 8.67
C MET A 27 5.26 -6.36 7.66
N PRO A 28 4.32 -7.22 8.11
CA PRO A 28 3.36 -7.84 7.21
C PRO A 28 2.50 -6.80 6.50
N GLN A 29 2.68 -6.65 5.20
CA GLN A 29 1.90 -5.74 4.35
C GLN A 29 1.21 -6.49 3.22
N ARG A 30 0.01 -6.04 2.84
CA ARG A 30 -0.66 -6.54 1.64
C ARG A 30 -0.16 -5.81 0.42
N MET A 31 0.26 -6.59 -0.57
CA MET A 31 0.82 -6.07 -1.83
C MET A 31 0.32 -6.89 -3.01
N ILE A 32 0.17 -6.24 -4.15
CA ILE A 32 -0.11 -6.93 -5.41
C ILE A 32 1.11 -7.77 -5.78
N ASP A 33 0.86 -9.03 -6.14
CA ASP A 33 1.90 -9.94 -6.60
C ASP A 33 2.50 -9.45 -7.92
N ASN A 34 3.78 -9.17 -7.90
CA ASN A 34 4.56 -8.76 -9.06
C ASN A 34 5.97 -9.37 -9.06
N GLU A 35 6.68 -9.18 -10.15
CA GLU A 35 8.01 -9.75 -10.36
C GLU A 35 9.02 -9.26 -9.31
N TYR A 36 8.89 -8.00 -8.88
CA TYR A 36 9.79 -7.41 -7.89
C TYR A 36 9.56 -8.00 -6.49
N LEU A 37 8.31 -8.14 -6.08
CA LEU A 37 7.95 -8.77 -4.81
C LEU A 37 8.45 -10.23 -4.76
N ALA A 38 8.21 -10.98 -5.83
CA ALA A 38 8.68 -12.36 -5.95
C ALA A 38 10.23 -12.45 -5.89
N MET A 39 10.92 -11.49 -6.48
CA MET A 39 12.38 -11.40 -6.40
C MET A 39 12.85 -11.09 -4.98
N LEU A 40 12.18 -10.18 -4.26
CA LEU A 40 12.51 -9.84 -2.88
C LEU A 40 12.29 -11.03 -1.93
N GLU A 41 11.21 -11.78 -2.10
CA GLU A 41 10.93 -12.97 -1.27
C GLU A 41 11.97 -14.06 -1.43
N LYS A 42 12.46 -14.27 -2.65
CA LYS A 42 13.52 -15.22 -2.96
C LYS A 42 14.94 -14.71 -2.68
N ALA A 43 15.07 -13.41 -2.35
CA ALA A 43 16.38 -12.81 -2.14
C ALA A 43 17.03 -13.29 -0.83
N SER A 44 18.34 -13.58 -0.88
CA SER A 44 19.12 -13.88 0.31
C SER A 44 19.17 -12.68 1.28
N PRO A 45 19.41 -12.90 2.58
CA PRO A 45 19.53 -11.81 3.55
C PRO A 45 20.55 -10.74 3.13
N PHE A 46 21.68 -11.15 2.56
CA PHE A 46 22.70 -10.24 2.06
C PHE A 46 22.19 -9.37 0.89
N LYS A 47 21.43 -9.96 -0.04
CA LYS A 47 20.83 -9.21 -1.15
C LYS A 47 19.80 -8.21 -0.64
N ARG A 48 18.97 -8.61 0.34
CA ARG A 48 17.98 -7.70 0.98
C ARG A 48 18.69 -6.53 1.68
N LEU A 49 19.76 -6.79 2.41
CA LEU A 49 20.56 -5.74 3.06
C LEU A 49 21.12 -4.74 2.03
N ARG A 50 21.67 -5.24 0.91
CA ARG A 50 22.16 -4.35 -0.15
C ARG A 50 21.04 -3.47 -0.74
N ILE A 51 19.87 -4.02 -0.93
CA ILE A 51 18.67 -3.26 -1.40
C ILE A 51 18.31 -2.20 -0.38
N ALA A 52 18.26 -2.54 0.92
CA ALA A 52 17.94 -1.61 1.99
C ALA A 52 18.94 -0.44 2.05
N ILE A 53 20.24 -0.71 1.95
CA ILE A 53 21.27 0.35 1.92
C ILE A 53 21.09 1.24 0.68
N ALA A 54 20.86 0.66 -0.49
CA ALA A 54 20.61 1.42 -1.72
C ALA A 54 19.36 2.29 -1.60
N SER A 55 18.27 1.77 -1.02
CA SER A 55 17.04 2.52 -0.75
C SER A 55 17.28 3.67 0.24
N ALA A 56 18.04 3.44 1.31
CA ALA A 56 18.37 4.48 2.28
C ALA A 56 19.19 5.63 1.64
N LEU A 57 20.14 5.29 0.78
CA LEU A 57 20.93 6.29 0.04
C LEU A 57 20.07 7.06 -0.96
N GLN A 58 19.18 6.39 -1.67
CA GLN A 58 18.23 7.02 -2.58
C GLN A 58 17.27 7.94 -1.83
N TRP A 59 16.68 7.48 -0.73
CA TRP A 59 15.79 8.29 0.09
C TRP A 59 16.48 9.54 0.65
N LYS A 60 17.72 9.39 1.14
CA LYS A 60 18.55 10.52 1.57
C LYS A 60 18.74 11.54 0.44
N ALA A 61 19.04 11.08 -0.78
CA ALA A 61 19.24 11.97 -1.94
C ALA A 61 17.95 12.71 -2.31
N GLN A 62 16.80 12.03 -2.26
CA GLN A 62 15.48 12.60 -2.58
C GLN A 62 15.03 13.65 -1.56
N THR A 63 15.29 13.42 -0.29
CA THR A 63 14.89 14.31 0.81
C THR A 63 15.87 15.47 1.04
N GLY A 64 17.02 15.45 0.39
CA GLY A 64 18.07 16.46 0.59
C GLY A 64 18.72 16.43 1.99
N MET A 65 18.50 15.36 2.75
CA MET A 65 19.06 15.23 4.11
C MET A 65 20.58 15.13 4.10
N THR A 66 21.19 15.77 5.08
CA THR A 66 22.62 15.60 5.36
C THR A 66 22.90 14.21 5.95
N SER A 67 24.13 13.73 5.82
CA SER A 67 24.53 12.46 6.41
C SER A 67 24.38 12.43 7.93
N ALA A 68 24.59 13.56 8.59
CA ALA A 68 24.42 13.70 10.05
C ALA A 68 22.95 13.57 10.46
N GLN A 69 22.03 14.17 9.73
CA GLN A 69 20.58 14.04 9.96
C GLN A 69 20.11 12.59 9.75
N ALA A 70 20.53 11.96 8.65
CA ALA A 70 20.19 10.57 8.37
C ALA A 70 20.71 9.63 9.46
N LEU A 71 21.95 9.82 9.91
CA LEU A 71 22.54 9.04 11.01
C LEU A 71 21.77 9.26 12.32
N LYS A 72 21.39 10.52 12.64
CA LYS A 72 20.60 10.84 13.84
C LYS A 72 19.25 10.10 13.84
N ILE A 73 18.51 10.15 12.73
CA ILE A 73 17.23 9.44 12.57
C ILE A 73 17.43 7.93 12.75
N PHE A 74 18.44 7.37 12.09
CA PHE A 74 18.76 5.95 12.21
C PHE A 74 19.08 5.54 13.64
N MET A 75 19.92 6.30 14.34
CA MET A 75 20.27 6.06 15.75
C MET A 75 19.08 6.21 16.68
N GLN A 76 18.17 7.14 16.41
CA GLN A 76 16.95 7.31 17.17
C GLN A 76 16.03 6.10 16.98
N ALA A 77 15.79 5.66 15.75
CA ALA A 77 14.97 4.49 15.45
C ALA A 77 15.54 3.21 16.09
N LEU A 78 16.87 3.04 16.09
CA LEU A 78 17.51 1.94 16.81
C LEU A 78 17.33 1.97 18.32
N ARG A 79 17.21 3.17 18.92
CA ARG A 79 16.97 3.30 20.36
C ARG A 79 15.52 3.02 20.73
N GLU A 80 14.58 3.43 19.88
CA GLU A 80 13.15 3.24 20.08
C GLU A 80 12.74 1.77 19.90
N ASP A 81 13.40 1.06 18.98
CA ASP A 81 13.15 -0.38 18.72
C ASP A 81 14.47 -1.17 18.70
N ALA A 82 15.16 -1.21 19.83
CA ALA A 82 16.44 -1.92 19.96
C ALA A 82 16.33 -3.44 19.71
N GLY A 83 15.13 -4.00 19.79
CA GLY A 83 14.85 -5.41 19.51
C GLY A 83 14.80 -5.77 18.03
N ASN A 84 14.68 -4.79 17.12
CA ASN A 84 14.37 -5.06 15.70
C ASN A 84 15.24 -4.24 14.72
N VAL A 85 16.55 -4.35 14.89
CA VAL A 85 17.55 -3.66 14.04
C VAL A 85 17.34 -3.95 12.56
N ALA A 86 16.98 -5.20 12.22
CA ALA A 86 16.74 -5.58 10.81
C ALA A 86 15.55 -4.81 10.20
N GLN A 87 14.48 -4.62 10.96
CA GLN A 87 13.33 -3.83 10.54
C GLN A 87 13.71 -2.35 10.36
N THR A 88 14.45 -1.78 11.30
CA THR A 88 14.93 -0.38 11.19
C THR A 88 15.76 -0.17 9.92
N VAL A 89 16.65 -1.11 9.60
CA VAL A 89 17.47 -1.04 8.37
C VAL A 89 16.58 -1.15 7.12
N MET A 90 15.55 -2.00 7.16
CA MET A 90 14.65 -2.21 6.01
C MET A 90 13.58 -1.12 5.86
N ALA A 91 13.32 -0.32 6.89
CA ALA A 91 12.26 0.70 6.87
C ALA A 91 12.38 1.71 5.71
N ALA A 92 13.61 2.00 5.25
CA ALA A 92 13.83 2.87 4.10
C ALA A 92 13.39 2.28 2.75
N ASN A 93 13.12 0.98 2.68
CA ASN A 93 12.69 0.34 1.44
C ASN A 93 11.28 0.78 1.03
N ALA A 94 10.33 0.80 1.98
CA ALA A 94 8.93 1.06 1.68
C ALA A 94 8.71 2.35 0.89
N PRO A 95 9.16 3.55 1.34
CA PRO A 95 8.93 4.78 0.61
C PRO A 95 9.57 4.77 -0.78
N VAL A 96 10.78 4.23 -0.92
CA VAL A 96 11.50 4.21 -2.20
C VAL A 96 10.86 3.24 -3.20
N LEU A 97 10.48 2.05 -2.76
CA LEU A 97 9.90 1.04 -3.63
C LEU A 97 8.46 1.37 -4.02
N LEU A 98 7.70 2.00 -3.11
CA LEU A 98 6.37 2.55 -3.41
C LEU A 98 6.47 3.70 -4.41
N GLU A 99 7.40 4.62 -4.22
CA GLU A 99 7.60 5.74 -5.15
C GLU A 99 7.91 5.25 -6.56
N ARG A 100 8.78 4.24 -6.73
CA ARG A 100 9.08 3.66 -8.04
C ARG A 100 7.81 3.16 -8.74
N ALA A 101 6.98 2.40 -8.04
CA ALA A 101 5.76 1.87 -8.61
C ALA A 101 4.68 2.94 -8.82
N MET A 102 4.43 3.78 -7.79
CA MET A 102 3.25 4.65 -7.73
C MET A 102 3.46 6.03 -8.35
N VAL A 103 4.70 6.55 -8.34
CA VAL A 103 5.01 7.90 -8.82
C VAL A 103 5.79 7.84 -10.13
N GLN A 104 6.80 6.98 -10.20
CA GLN A 104 7.65 6.88 -11.40
C GLN A 104 7.05 5.98 -12.49
N GLY A 105 5.92 5.29 -12.23
CA GLY A 105 5.27 4.41 -13.19
C GLY A 105 6.08 3.16 -13.55
N LYS A 106 6.82 2.63 -12.58
CA LYS A 106 7.64 1.42 -12.74
C LYS A 106 7.17 0.28 -11.83
N PRO A 107 5.96 -0.25 -12.04
CA PRO A 107 5.40 -1.28 -11.16
C PRO A 107 6.22 -2.58 -11.11
N ALA A 108 7.01 -2.86 -12.15
CA ALA A 108 7.91 -4.01 -12.18
C ALA A 108 9.24 -3.80 -11.41
N GLU A 109 9.55 -2.55 -11.00
CA GLU A 109 10.78 -2.20 -10.27
C GLU A 109 10.51 -1.78 -8.83
N GLY A 110 9.25 -1.88 -8.36
CA GLY A 110 8.81 -1.47 -7.04
C GLY A 110 7.72 -2.37 -6.48
N VAL A 111 7.14 -1.95 -5.36
CA VAL A 111 6.05 -2.67 -4.71
C VAL A 111 4.76 -1.85 -4.76
N MET A 112 3.64 -2.55 -4.83
CA MET A 112 2.31 -1.95 -4.94
C MET A 112 1.48 -2.39 -3.74
N SER A 113 1.44 -1.54 -2.70
CA SER A 113 0.58 -1.79 -1.54
C SER A 113 -0.89 -1.73 -1.94
N SER A 114 -1.69 -2.67 -1.44
CA SER A 114 -3.10 -2.77 -1.78
C SER A 114 -3.91 -3.44 -0.67
N GLY A 115 -5.21 -3.15 -0.61
CA GLY A 115 -6.18 -3.94 0.14
C GLY A 115 -6.77 -5.07 -0.72
N GLN A 116 -7.41 -6.04 -0.09
CA GLN A 116 -8.08 -7.14 -0.80
C GLN A 116 -9.18 -6.64 -1.75
N VAL A 117 -9.75 -5.48 -1.47
CA VAL A 117 -10.78 -4.84 -2.30
C VAL A 117 -10.31 -4.54 -3.72
N ALA A 118 -9.01 -4.45 -3.98
CA ALA A 118 -8.50 -4.23 -5.33
C ALA A 118 -8.96 -5.31 -6.32
N ALA A 119 -9.19 -6.53 -5.86
CA ALA A 119 -9.66 -7.62 -6.71
C ALA A 119 -11.11 -7.46 -7.21
N VAL A 120 -11.89 -6.55 -6.60
CA VAL A 120 -13.28 -6.27 -7.00
C VAL A 120 -13.44 -4.92 -7.69
N ILE A 121 -12.36 -4.13 -7.81
CA ILE A 121 -12.37 -2.88 -8.56
C ILE A 121 -12.26 -3.21 -10.05
N GLY A 122 -13.34 -2.99 -10.79
CA GLY A 122 -13.43 -3.31 -12.22
C GLY A 122 -13.06 -2.15 -13.14
N GLU A 123 -13.14 -0.91 -12.64
CA GLU A 123 -12.96 0.30 -13.42
C GLU A 123 -12.43 1.45 -12.56
N LEU A 124 -11.85 2.45 -13.20
CA LEU A 124 -11.45 3.70 -12.56
C LEU A 124 -12.61 4.69 -12.65
N GLN A 125 -13.19 4.99 -11.51
CA GLN A 125 -14.26 5.97 -11.38
C GLN A 125 -13.69 7.32 -10.91
N SER A 126 -14.28 8.41 -11.35
CA SER A 126 -14.01 9.73 -10.79
C SER A 126 -14.54 9.83 -9.35
N CYS A 127 -13.97 10.75 -8.55
CA CYS A 127 -14.47 11.00 -7.20
C CYS A 127 -15.97 11.35 -7.19
N ARG A 128 -16.45 12.06 -8.21
CA ARG A 128 -17.86 12.40 -8.36
C ARG A 128 -18.72 11.15 -8.53
N GLU A 129 -18.37 10.26 -9.46
CA GLU A 129 -19.11 9.02 -9.71
C GLU A 129 -19.18 8.13 -8.48
N VAL A 130 -18.07 8.03 -7.73
CA VAL A 130 -18.05 7.27 -6.47
C VAL A 130 -19.01 7.89 -5.44
N ILE A 131 -18.97 9.22 -5.24
CA ILE A 131 -19.83 9.90 -4.28
C ILE A 131 -21.30 9.79 -4.68
N ASP A 132 -21.60 10.09 -5.93
CA ASP A 132 -22.98 10.03 -6.46
C ASP A 132 -23.55 8.61 -6.35
N GLY A 133 -22.72 7.59 -6.63
CA GLY A 133 -23.09 6.18 -6.47
C GLY A 133 -23.39 5.81 -5.01
N ILE A 134 -22.58 6.26 -4.06
CA ILE A 134 -22.80 6.02 -2.62
C ILE A 134 -24.11 6.67 -2.17
N VAL A 135 -24.35 7.93 -2.55
CA VAL A 135 -25.56 8.66 -2.19
C VAL A 135 -26.79 7.98 -2.76
N ALA A 136 -26.79 7.66 -4.05
CA ALA A 136 -27.92 6.98 -4.70
C ALA A 136 -28.24 5.61 -4.05
N GLN A 137 -27.21 4.81 -3.73
CA GLN A 137 -27.40 3.55 -3.02
C GLN A 137 -27.96 3.75 -1.60
N ALA A 138 -27.47 4.75 -0.86
CA ALA A 138 -27.98 5.06 0.47
C ALA A 138 -29.46 5.47 0.43
N GLU A 139 -29.86 6.37 -0.49
CA GLU A 139 -31.25 6.77 -0.69
C GLU A 139 -32.14 5.60 -1.03
N ALA A 140 -31.70 4.72 -1.95
CA ALA A 140 -32.44 3.53 -2.33
C ALA A 140 -32.69 2.60 -1.12
N ARG A 141 -31.68 2.40 -0.27
CA ARG A 141 -31.83 1.60 0.96
C ARG A 141 -32.76 2.23 1.98
N LEU A 142 -32.65 3.55 2.18
CA LEU A 142 -33.55 4.28 3.09
C LEU A 142 -35.01 4.21 2.64
N ARG A 143 -35.30 4.30 1.35
CA ARG A 143 -36.66 4.13 0.80
C ARG A 143 -37.26 2.75 1.09
N VAL A 144 -36.44 1.70 1.07
CA VAL A 144 -36.87 0.33 1.40
C VAL A 144 -37.14 0.16 2.89
N LEU A 145 -36.36 0.81 3.76
CA LEU A 145 -36.49 0.70 5.21
C LEU A 145 -37.60 1.63 5.78
N SER A 146 -37.90 2.73 5.11
CA SER A 146 -38.87 3.72 5.55
C SER A 146 -40.35 3.20 5.70
N PRO A 147 -40.86 2.29 4.85
CA PRO A 147 -42.19 1.71 5.02
C PRO A 147 -42.31 0.80 6.25
N GLN A 148 -41.23 0.21 6.73
CA GLN A 148 -41.24 -0.71 7.88
C GLN A 148 -41.37 0.07 9.21
N ALA A 149 -40.85 1.30 9.28
CA ALA A 149 -40.95 2.14 10.44
C ALA A 149 -42.39 2.69 10.66
N ALA A 150 -43.19 2.77 9.59
CA ALA A 150 -44.60 3.26 9.67
C ALA A 150 -45.60 2.20 10.15
N THR A 151 -45.26 0.92 10.14
CA THR A 151 -46.15 -0.19 10.53
C THR A 151 -45.96 -0.65 11.96
N GLU A 152 -44.89 -0.25 12.66
CA GLU A 152 -44.68 -0.62 14.07
C GLU A 152 -45.19 0.44 15.07
N GLY A 153 -45.79 1.53 14.61
CA GLY A 153 -46.16 2.71 15.41
C GLY A 153 -47.62 2.84 15.84
N VAL A 154 -48.51 1.84 15.74
CA VAL A 154 -49.88 1.95 16.22
C VAL A 154 -50.37 0.64 16.86
N HIS A 155 -49.97 0.39 18.08
CA HIS A 155 -50.78 -0.30 19.08
C HIS A 155 -50.55 0.35 20.45
N VAL A 156 -51.38 1.32 20.75
CA VAL A 156 -51.70 1.77 22.12
C VAL A 156 -53.12 1.39 22.38
#